data_2d9b1c6cb7fa35b82124f6aba998c3eb
#
_entry.id   2d9b1c6cb7fa35b82124f6aba998c3eb
#
_cell.length_a   1.000
_cell.length_b   1.000
_cell.length_c   1.000
_cell.angle_alpha   90.00
_cell.angle_beta   90.00
_cell.angle_gamma   90.00
#
_symmetry.space_group_name_H-M   'P 1'
#
loop_
_entity.id
_entity.type
_entity.pdbx_description
1 polymer ?
#
loop_
_entity_poly.entity_id
_entity_poly.type
_entity_poly.pdbx_seq_one_letter_code
_entity_poly.pdbx_strand_id
1 'polypeptide(L)'
;GAAAGGAAGGGAAAGGAAGGGAAAGGAGPDGVGPGCPVAVLLTAAEQLGTAGRTAELAVRYACEREQFGRPIGAFQAVQHLCADMRVRVEVARGAVYAAAVTGDPVDAAGAKLLADEAAVQGARDCLQVHGGMGFTWDADVHLHLKRAWVRAERWMTAAAAEETLAAHL
;
A
#
# COMPACT_ATOMS: atom_id res chain seq x y z
N GLY A 1 10.39 -24.55 63.39
CA GLY A 1 11.30 -23.43 63.43
C GLY A 1 10.96 -22.47 62.33
N ALA A 2 10.44 -21.39 62.67
CA ALA A 2 10.98 -20.05 62.78
C ALA A 2 11.29 -19.44 61.40
N ALA A 3 10.50 -18.51 61.07
CA ALA A 3 10.58 -17.06 61.16
C ALA A 3 10.97 -16.46 59.80
N ALA A 4 10.08 -15.66 59.28
CA ALA A 4 9.97 -14.23 59.42
C ALA A 4 10.79 -13.42 58.37
N GLY A 5 10.12 -12.48 57.85
CA GLY A 5 10.59 -11.18 57.43
C GLY A 5 10.57 -11.00 55.91
N GLY A 6 9.87 -10.11 55.29
CA GLY A 6 9.43 -8.81 55.65
C GLY A 6 9.89 -7.81 54.58
N ALA A 7 9.04 -6.85 54.28
CA ALA A 7 9.28 -5.57 53.64
C ALA A 7 9.31 -5.57 52.13
N ALA A 8 8.29 -4.99 51.42
CA ALA A 8 7.91 -3.58 51.31
C ALA A 8 8.94 -2.75 50.54
N GLY A 9 8.49 -2.24 49.47
CA GLY A 9 9.06 -1.16 48.71
C GLY A 9 8.54 -1.27 47.30
N GLY A 10 7.61 -0.54 46.87
CA GLY A 10 7.54 0.90 46.84
C GLY A 10 7.86 1.37 45.48
N GLY A 11 6.85 1.75 44.78
CA GLY A 11 6.77 2.95 44.08
C GLY A 11 7.45 3.05 42.69
N ALA A 12 6.73 3.47 41.84
CA ALA A 12 6.93 4.56 40.92
C ALA A 12 6.36 4.23 39.56
N ALA A 13 5.12 4.69 39.40
CA ALA A 13 4.54 4.99 38.12
C ALA A 13 5.41 6.07 37.45
N ALA A 14 6.07 5.74 36.36
CA ALA A 14 6.60 6.71 35.43
C ALA A 14 5.68 6.76 34.23
N GLY A 15 4.80 7.75 34.24
CA GLY A 15 4.06 8.20 33.08
C GLY A 15 5.04 8.73 32.04
N GLY A 16 5.29 7.96 31.01
CA GLY A 16 5.94 8.42 29.80
C GLY A 16 4.89 8.99 28.85
N ALA A 17 4.73 10.32 28.83
CA ALA A 17 4.05 11.03 27.79
C ALA A 17 4.75 10.76 26.48
N ALA A 18 4.08 10.00 25.61
CA ALA A 18 4.45 9.89 24.20
C ALA A 18 4.19 11.26 23.57
N GLY A 19 5.21 12.08 23.48
CA GLY A 19 5.24 13.26 22.67
C GLY A 19 5.13 12.85 21.21
N GLY A 20 3.93 13.05 20.62
CA GLY A 20 3.72 13.03 19.19
C GLY A 20 4.52 14.16 18.56
N GLY A 21 5.75 13.89 18.20
CA GLY A 21 6.54 14.71 17.32
C GLY A 21 5.92 14.67 15.94
N ALA A 22 5.07 15.64 15.60
CA ALA A 22 4.78 15.96 14.24
C ALA A 22 6.12 16.28 13.57
N ALA A 23 6.62 15.35 12.77
CA ALA A 23 7.75 15.57 11.90
C ALA A 23 7.35 16.73 10.97
N ALA A 24 7.85 17.93 11.26
CA ALA A 24 7.83 19.03 10.35
C ALA A 24 8.59 18.62 9.10
N GLY A 25 7.85 18.19 8.10
CA GLY A 25 8.38 17.81 6.81
C GLY A 25 9.00 19.04 6.17
N GLY A 26 10.32 19.09 6.20
CA GLY A 26 11.08 20.09 5.47
C GLY A 26 10.77 20.00 3.98
N ALA A 27 10.53 21.13 3.32
CA ALA A 27 10.45 21.20 1.88
C ALA A 27 11.72 20.59 1.28
N GLY A 28 11.56 19.70 0.32
CA GLY A 28 12.68 19.16 -0.46
C GLY A 28 13.41 20.29 -1.20
N PRO A 29 14.58 20.01 -1.79
CA PRO A 29 15.43 21.02 -2.44
C PRO A 29 14.70 21.79 -3.54
N ASP A 30 13.56 21.31 -4.02
CA ASP A 30 12.76 21.90 -5.10
C ASP A 30 11.55 22.71 -4.59
N GLY A 31 11.48 22.99 -3.29
CA GLY A 31 10.36 23.75 -2.70
C GLY A 31 9.03 23.01 -2.63
N VAL A 32 9.02 21.73 -2.97
CA VAL A 32 7.82 20.87 -2.95
C VAL A 32 7.72 20.21 -1.57
N GLY A 33 6.81 20.71 -0.73
CA GLY A 33 6.56 20.15 0.60
C GLY A 33 5.70 18.88 0.57
N PRO A 34 5.66 18.13 1.69
CA PRO A 34 4.72 17.03 1.87
C PRO A 34 3.29 17.56 1.69
N GLY A 35 2.46 16.76 1.02
CA GLY A 35 1.08 17.13 0.71
C GLY A 35 0.90 17.99 -0.55
N CYS A 36 1.96 18.25 -1.36
CA CYS A 36 1.77 18.91 -2.65
C CYS A 36 0.83 18.08 -3.55
N PRO A 37 -0.37 18.60 -3.94
CA PRO A 37 -1.38 17.83 -4.64
C PRO A 37 -0.88 17.21 -5.95
N VAL A 38 -0.04 17.92 -6.68
CA VAL A 38 0.55 17.44 -7.93
C VAL A 38 1.48 16.25 -7.67
N ALA A 39 2.33 16.32 -6.64
CA ALA A 39 3.24 15.24 -6.29
C ALA A 39 2.47 14.00 -5.77
N VAL A 40 1.40 14.22 -5.01
CA VAL A 40 0.48 13.18 -4.55
C VAL A 40 -0.16 12.49 -5.74
N LEU A 41 -0.74 13.25 -6.68
CA LEU A 41 -1.40 12.71 -7.88
C LEU A 41 -0.42 11.97 -8.79
N LEU A 42 0.77 12.50 -9.03
CA LEU A 42 1.80 11.81 -9.82
C LEU A 42 2.20 10.48 -9.19
N THR A 43 2.32 10.46 -7.86
CA THR A 43 2.62 9.20 -7.15
C THR A 43 1.46 8.21 -7.24
N ALA A 44 0.21 8.68 -7.17
CA ALA A 44 -0.97 7.85 -7.39
C ALA A 44 -0.98 7.24 -8.82
N ALA A 45 -0.62 8.02 -9.83
CA ALA A 45 -0.50 7.54 -11.21
C ALA A 45 0.61 6.47 -11.36
N GLU A 46 1.76 6.65 -10.70
CA GLU A 46 2.82 5.62 -10.66
C GLU A 46 2.38 4.34 -9.96
N GLN A 47 1.60 4.45 -8.88
CA GLN A 47 1.02 3.30 -8.17
C GLN A 47 -0.03 2.59 -9.03
N LEU A 48 -0.89 3.32 -9.72
CA LEU A 48 -1.82 2.74 -10.70
C LEU A 48 -1.09 1.93 -11.77
N GLY A 49 0.03 2.44 -12.30
CA GLY A 49 0.89 1.71 -13.24
C GLY A 49 1.45 0.42 -12.62
N THR A 50 1.86 0.46 -11.36
CA THR A 50 2.34 -0.73 -10.61
C THR A 50 1.22 -1.76 -10.44
N ALA A 51 0.01 -1.32 -10.04
CA ALA A 51 -1.15 -2.19 -9.87
C ALA A 51 -1.56 -2.87 -11.19
N GLY A 52 -1.62 -2.10 -12.28
CA GLY A 52 -1.90 -2.65 -13.62
C GLY A 52 -0.88 -3.70 -14.03
N ARG A 53 0.40 -3.40 -13.84
CA ARG A 53 1.47 -4.32 -14.22
C ARG A 53 1.45 -5.62 -13.42
N THR A 54 1.22 -5.56 -12.12
CA THR A 54 1.13 -6.77 -11.28
C THR A 54 -0.08 -7.62 -11.62
N ALA A 55 -1.22 -7.02 -11.97
CA ALA A 55 -2.39 -7.74 -12.45
C ALA A 55 -2.11 -8.48 -13.78
N GLU A 56 -1.44 -7.83 -14.74
CA GLU A 56 -1.04 -8.48 -15.99
C GLU A 56 -0.08 -9.66 -15.77
N LEU A 57 0.91 -9.48 -14.88
CA LEU A 57 1.88 -10.53 -14.54
C LEU A 57 1.19 -11.73 -13.91
N ALA A 58 0.26 -11.50 -12.98
CA ALA A 58 -0.49 -12.56 -12.32
C ALA A 58 -1.34 -13.36 -13.30
N VAL A 59 -2.09 -12.68 -14.18
CA VAL A 59 -2.93 -13.32 -15.19
C VAL A 59 -2.09 -14.14 -16.17
N ARG A 60 -1.00 -13.56 -16.69
CA ARG A 60 -0.10 -14.27 -17.60
C ARG A 60 0.46 -15.54 -16.95
N TYR A 61 1.01 -15.42 -15.75
CA TYR A 61 1.55 -16.57 -15.03
C TYR A 61 0.48 -17.62 -14.75
N ALA A 62 -0.73 -17.21 -14.38
CA ALA A 62 -1.84 -18.14 -14.15
C ALA A 62 -2.26 -18.92 -15.39
N CYS A 63 -2.11 -18.33 -16.59
CA CYS A 63 -2.40 -19.00 -17.85
C CYS A 63 -1.28 -19.95 -18.29
N GLU A 64 -0.01 -19.63 -17.99
CA GLU A 64 1.16 -20.38 -18.46
C GLU A 64 1.58 -21.49 -17.49
N ARG A 65 1.43 -21.28 -16.18
CA ARG A 65 1.86 -22.21 -15.14
C ARG A 65 0.89 -23.36 -15.00
N GLU A 66 1.38 -24.58 -15.19
CA GLU A 66 0.59 -25.81 -15.01
C GLU A 66 0.91 -26.48 -13.67
N GLN A 67 -0.15 -26.90 -12.97
CA GLN A 67 -0.12 -27.77 -11.81
C GLN A 67 -1.37 -28.64 -11.79
N PHE A 68 -1.24 -29.87 -11.26
CA PHE A 68 -2.36 -30.83 -11.21
C PHE A 68 -2.99 -31.09 -12.59
N GLY A 69 -2.15 -31.11 -13.65
CA GLY A 69 -2.56 -31.42 -15.00
C GLY A 69 -3.30 -30.33 -15.77
N ARG A 70 -3.29 -29.08 -15.28
CA ARG A 70 -3.92 -27.94 -15.95
C ARG A 70 -3.29 -26.61 -15.53
N PRO A 71 -3.49 -25.52 -16.31
CA PRO A 71 -3.10 -24.18 -15.90
C PRO A 71 -3.68 -23.79 -14.54
N ILE A 72 -2.90 -23.11 -13.70
CA ILE A 72 -3.37 -22.72 -12.36
C ILE A 72 -4.52 -21.72 -12.42
N GLY A 73 -4.66 -20.97 -13.51
CA GLY A 73 -5.81 -20.08 -13.77
C GLY A 73 -7.14 -20.81 -13.95
N ALA A 74 -7.14 -22.15 -14.08
CA ALA A 74 -8.37 -22.96 -14.07
C ALA A 74 -8.95 -23.16 -12.64
N PHE A 75 -8.22 -22.77 -11.59
CA PHE A 75 -8.69 -22.87 -10.21
C PHE A 75 -9.39 -21.60 -9.78
N GLN A 76 -10.60 -21.73 -9.20
CA GLN A 76 -11.42 -20.57 -8.80
C GLN A 76 -10.68 -19.59 -7.88
N ALA A 77 -9.89 -20.08 -6.92
CA ALA A 77 -9.14 -19.23 -6.01
C ALA A 77 -8.18 -18.29 -6.75
N VAL A 78 -7.51 -18.76 -7.81
CA VAL A 78 -6.62 -17.95 -8.63
C VAL A 78 -7.41 -16.97 -9.50
N GLN A 79 -8.55 -17.43 -10.06
CA GLN A 79 -9.44 -16.56 -10.85
C GLN A 79 -9.96 -15.39 -10.01
N HIS A 80 -10.39 -15.65 -8.77
CA HIS A 80 -10.90 -14.61 -7.86
C HIS A 80 -9.79 -13.59 -7.52
N LEU A 81 -8.58 -14.04 -7.20
CA LEU A 81 -7.46 -13.13 -6.97
C LEU A 81 -7.20 -12.22 -8.18
N CYS A 82 -7.15 -12.78 -9.39
CA CYS A 82 -6.93 -12.00 -10.60
C CYS A 82 -8.10 -11.03 -10.88
N ALA A 83 -9.34 -11.44 -10.62
CA ALA A 83 -10.51 -10.59 -10.77
C ALA A 83 -10.50 -9.42 -9.77
N ASP A 84 -10.21 -9.68 -8.50
CA ASP A 84 -10.11 -8.65 -7.46
C ASP A 84 -8.99 -7.65 -7.75
N MET A 85 -7.84 -8.13 -8.24
CA MET A 85 -6.77 -7.24 -8.71
C MET A 85 -7.27 -6.31 -9.81
N ARG A 86 -8.01 -6.83 -10.79
CA ARG A 86 -8.56 -6.04 -11.89
C ARG A 86 -9.56 -4.99 -11.42
N VAL A 87 -10.45 -5.36 -10.49
CA VAL A 87 -11.41 -4.42 -9.91
C VAL A 87 -10.69 -3.26 -9.23
N ARG A 88 -9.71 -3.53 -8.36
CA ARG A 88 -8.92 -2.49 -7.69
C ARG A 88 -8.21 -1.56 -8.68
N VAL A 89 -7.65 -2.10 -9.76
CA VAL A 89 -7.02 -1.29 -10.82
C VAL A 89 -8.03 -0.34 -11.47
N GLU A 90 -9.25 -0.81 -11.80
CA GLU A 90 -10.23 0.04 -12.47
C GLU A 90 -10.79 1.12 -11.54
N VAL A 91 -11.01 0.80 -10.26
CA VAL A 91 -11.43 1.78 -9.25
C VAL A 91 -10.36 2.87 -9.09
N ALA A 92 -9.10 2.47 -8.90
CA ALA A 92 -7.98 3.41 -8.79
C ALA A 92 -7.81 4.25 -10.06
N ARG A 93 -8.01 3.65 -11.24
CA ARG A 93 -7.94 4.37 -12.54
C ARG A 93 -8.98 5.49 -12.61
N GLY A 94 -10.23 5.18 -12.25
CA GLY A 94 -11.30 6.18 -12.23
C GLY A 94 -10.95 7.36 -11.32
N ALA A 95 -10.47 7.08 -10.11
CA ALA A 95 -10.11 8.09 -9.14
C ALA A 95 -8.91 8.95 -9.60
N VAL A 96 -7.85 8.32 -10.13
CA VAL A 96 -6.66 9.05 -10.63
C VAL A 96 -7.03 9.96 -11.80
N TYR A 97 -7.87 9.49 -12.71
CA TYR A 97 -8.29 10.31 -13.85
C TYR A 97 -9.23 11.44 -13.44
N ALA A 98 -10.15 11.20 -12.50
CA ALA A 98 -11.00 12.25 -11.95
C ALA A 98 -10.15 13.35 -11.29
N ALA A 99 -9.23 12.98 -10.40
CA ALA A 99 -8.32 13.90 -9.74
C ALA A 99 -7.42 14.68 -10.72
N ALA A 100 -7.01 14.05 -11.82
CA ALA A 100 -6.22 14.72 -12.86
C ALA A 100 -7.03 15.80 -13.61
N VAL A 101 -8.34 15.60 -13.75
CA VAL A 101 -9.23 16.56 -14.42
C VAL A 101 -9.62 17.71 -13.49
N THR A 102 -9.94 17.39 -12.23
CA THR A 102 -10.40 18.40 -11.25
C THR A 102 -9.24 19.25 -10.72
N GLY A 103 -8.05 18.66 -10.55
CA GLY A 103 -6.92 19.29 -9.88
C GLY A 103 -7.16 19.54 -8.38
N ASP A 104 -8.25 18.98 -7.82
CA ASP A 104 -8.64 19.18 -6.43
C ASP A 104 -7.73 18.36 -5.48
N PRO A 105 -7.23 18.99 -4.39
CA PRO A 105 -6.40 18.30 -3.41
C PRO A 105 -7.10 17.12 -2.70
N VAL A 106 -8.41 17.20 -2.50
CA VAL A 106 -9.21 16.15 -1.86
C VAL A 106 -9.35 14.96 -2.79
N ASP A 107 -9.62 15.21 -4.08
CA ASP A 107 -9.64 14.17 -5.11
C ASP A 107 -8.27 13.51 -5.26
N ALA A 108 -7.17 14.29 -5.20
CA ALA A 108 -5.81 13.76 -5.23
C ALA A 108 -5.50 12.85 -4.03
N ALA A 109 -6.00 13.19 -2.83
CA ALA A 109 -5.87 12.35 -1.63
C ALA A 109 -6.65 11.04 -1.79
N GLY A 110 -7.89 11.09 -2.27
CA GLY A 110 -8.72 9.91 -2.57
C GLY A 110 -8.08 9.00 -3.64
N ALA A 111 -7.56 9.60 -4.71
CA ALA A 111 -6.85 8.88 -5.76
C ALA A 111 -5.59 8.18 -5.23
N LYS A 112 -4.83 8.86 -4.36
CA LYS A 112 -3.62 8.30 -3.74
C LYS A 112 -3.97 7.09 -2.88
N LEU A 113 -4.98 7.19 -2.03
CA LEU A 113 -5.43 6.12 -1.14
C LEU A 113 -5.81 4.86 -1.94
N LEU A 114 -6.65 5.01 -2.96
CA LEU A 114 -7.10 3.90 -3.80
C LEU A 114 -5.98 3.30 -4.65
N ALA A 115 -5.07 4.13 -5.17
CA ALA A 115 -3.96 3.67 -5.98
C ALA A 115 -2.90 2.93 -5.15
N ASP A 116 -2.64 3.38 -3.91
CA ASP A 116 -1.73 2.70 -2.99
C ASP A 116 -2.27 1.33 -2.58
N GLU A 117 -3.55 1.25 -2.23
CA GLU A 117 -4.21 -0.02 -1.93
C GLU A 117 -4.12 -0.97 -3.12
N ALA A 118 -4.48 -0.51 -4.32
CA ALA A 118 -4.42 -1.32 -5.54
C ALA A 118 -3.00 -1.82 -5.83
N ALA A 119 -1.98 -0.98 -5.66
CA ALA A 119 -0.59 -1.35 -5.92
C ALA A 119 -0.03 -2.33 -4.88
N VAL A 120 -0.23 -2.05 -3.60
CA VAL A 120 0.32 -2.87 -2.51
C VAL A 120 -0.39 -4.21 -2.45
N GLN A 121 -1.72 -4.21 -2.46
CA GLN A 121 -2.49 -5.45 -2.40
C GLN A 121 -2.36 -6.24 -3.71
N GLY A 122 -2.38 -5.57 -4.86
CA GLY A 122 -2.15 -6.20 -6.15
C GLY A 122 -0.78 -6.87 -6.27
N ALA A 123 0.28 -6.25 -5.75
CA ALA A 123 1.60 -6.87 -5.72
C ALA A 123 1.67 -8.08 -4.77
N ARG A 124 0.98 -8.06 -3.63
CA ARG A 124 0.85 -9.21 -2.71
C ARG A 124 0.11 -10.37 -3.37
N ASP A 125 -1.02 -10.08 -4.02
CA ASP A 125 -1.82 -11.09 -4.71
C ASP A 125 -1.03 -11.69 -5.89
N CYS A 126 -0.27 -10.88 -6.62
CA CYS A 126 0.62 -11.34 -7.67
C CYS A 126 1.70 -12.29 -7.12
N LEU A 127 2.32 -11.97 -5.98
CA LEU A 127 3.26 -12.87 -5.29
C LEU A 127 2.57 -14.18 -4.89
N GLN A 128 1.34 -14.10 -4.38
CA GLN A 128 0.56 -15.28 -4.00
C GLN A 128 0.29 -16.19 -5.22
N VAL A 129 -0.07 -15.61 -6.37
CA VAL A 129 -0.27 -16.35 -7.62
C VAL A 129 1.02 -17.04 -8.10
N HIS A 130 2.18 -16.36 -7.97
CA HIS A 130 3.48 -16.92 -8.31
C HIS A 130 3.99 -17.96 -7.31
N GLY A 131 3.45 -17.94 -6.07
CA GLY A 131 3.89 -18.84 -4.99
C GLY A 131 5.37 -18.64 -4.66
N GLY A 132 6.08 -19.74 -4.39
CA GLY A 132 7.50 -19.68 -4.04
C GLY A 132 8.38 -18.99 -5.08
N MET A 133 8.05 -19.08 -6.36
CA MET A 133 8.80 -18.42 -7.45
C MET A 133 8.77 -16.91 -7.35
N GLY A 134 7.67 -16.32 -6.85
CA GLY A 134 7.53 -14.86 -6.70
C GLY A 134 8.53 -14.21 -5.73
N PHE A 135 9.12 -15.01 -4.85
CA PHE A 135 10.14 -14.54 -3.88
C PHE A 135 11.58 -14.75 -4.35
N THR A 136 11.78 -15.38 -5.49
CA THR A 136 13.10 -15.58 -6.07
C THR A 136 13.54 -14.39 -6.91
N TRP A 137 14.85 -14.27 -7.16
CA TRP A 137 15.40 -13.26 -8.06
C TRP A 137 15.07 -13.52 -9.55
N ASP A 138 14.56 -14.70 -9.87
CA ASP A 138 14.12 -15.05 -11.22
C ASP A 138 12.80 -14.37 -11.62
N ALA A 139 12.08 -13.82 -10.62
CA ALA A 139 10.83 -13.09 -10.84
C ALA A 139 10.90 -11.67 -10.25
N ASP A 140 10.59 -10.67 -11.07
CA ASP A 140 10.61 -9.24 -10.67
C ASP A 140 9.43 -8.82 -9.77
N VAL A 141 8.54 -9.77 -9.45
CA VAL A 141 7.28 -9.47 -8.72
C VAL A 141 7.55 -8.83 -7.36
N HIS A 142 8.55 -9.33 -6.62
CA HIS A 142 8.90 -8.78 -5.31
C HIS A 142 9.42 -7.32 -5.38
N LEU A 143 9.97 -6.91 -6.52
CA LEU A 143 10.41 -5.52 -6.74
C LEU A 143 9.21 -4.58 -6.87
N HIS A 144 8.11 -5.03 -7.47
CA HIS A 144 6.87 -4.27 -7.55
C HIS A 144 6.29 -4.01 -6.15
N LEU A 145 6.30 -5.01 -5.25
CA LEU A 145 5.83 -4.83 -3.88
C LEU A 145 6.70 -3.84 -3.09
N LYS A 146 8.03 -3.98 -3.17
CA LYS A 146 8.96 -3.06 -2.50
C LYS A 146 8.77 -1.62 -2.97
N ARG A 147 8.58 -1.42 -4.28
CA ARG A 147 8.32 -0.11 -4.88
C ARG A 147 6.98 0.45 -4.43
N ALA A 148 5.93 -0.38 -4.37
CA ALA A 148 4.62 0.03 -3.91
C ALA A 148 4.65 0.52 -2.46
N TRP A 149 5.34 -0.19 -1.56
CA TRP A 149 5.51 0.24 -0.17
C TRP A 149 6.21 1.58 -0.03
N VAL A 150 7.33 1.78 -0.74
CA VAL A 150 8.05 3.06 -0.67
C VAL A 150 7.19 4.22 -1.16
N ARG A 151 6.40 4.01 -2.21
CA ARG A 151 5.53 5.04 -2.77
C ARG A 151 4.30 5.31 -1.91
N ALA A 152 3.79 4.31 -1.18
CA ALA A 152 2.67 4.49 -0.26
C ALA A 152 2.99 5.49 0.85
N GLU A 153 4.25 5.54 1.29
CA GLU A 153 4.71 6.48 2.33
C GLU A 153 5.16 7.84 1.77
N ARG A 154 5.19 7.99 0.42
CA ARG A 154 5.74 9.18 -0.21
C ARG A 154 4.67 10.23 -0.44
N TRP A 155 4.97 11.50 -0.10
CA TRP A 155 4.17 12.71 -0.28
C TRP A 155 2.90 12.77 0.58
N MET A 156 2.20 11.68 0.77
CA MET A 156 1.00 11.56 1.58
C MET A 156 0.81 10.09 1.99
N THR A 157 0.71 9.83 3.29
CA THR A 157 0.40 8.50 3.81
C THR A 157 -1.10 8.22 3.73
N ALA A 158 -1.51 6.95 3.87
CA ALA A 158 -2.93 6.58 3.92
C ALA A 158 -3.68 7.34 5.02
N ALA A 159 -3.10 7.41 6.24
CA ALA A 159 -3.71 8.13 7.36
C ALA A 159 -3.92 9.63 7.05
N ALA A 160 -2.93 10.28 6.42
CA ALA A 160 -3.06 11.68 6.04
C ALA A 160 -4.12 11.89 4.93
N ALA A 161 -4.24 10.95 4.01
CA ALA A 161 -5.27 10.97 2.97
C ALA A 161 -6.67 10.80 3.58
N GLU A 162 -6.85 9.84 4.49
CA GLU A 162 -8.10 9.61 5.21
C GLU A 162 -8.52 10.84 6.04
N GLU A 163 -7.58 11.48 6.74
CA GLU A 163 -7.83 12.71 7.49
C GLU A 163 -8.27 13.85 6.57
N THR A 164 -7.60 13.99 5.41
CA THR A 164 -7.99 14.98 4.39
C THR A 164 -9.41 14.76 3.89
N LEU A 165 -9.77 13.50 3.58
CA LEU A 165 -11.11 13.14 3.14
C LEU A 165 -12.16 13.39 4.23
N ALA A 166 -11.88 12.98 5.48
CA ALA A 166 -12.79 13.13 6.61
C ALA A 166 -13.08 14.60 6.95
N ALA A 167 -12.12 15.49 6.74
CA ALA A 167 -12.31 16.93 6.97
C ALA A 167 -13.26 17.61 5.97
N HIS A 168 -13.66 16.92 4.90
CA HIS A 168 -14.53 17.43 3.83
C HIS A 168 -15.90 16.75 3.78
N LEU A 169 -16.20 15.86 4.76
CA LEU A 169 -17.52 15.25 4.95
C LEU A 169 -18.40 16.08 5.89
#